data_1a086250f3d2baecdf48479ac6409082
#
_entry.id   1a086250f3d2baecdf48479ac6409082
#
_cell.length_a   1.000
_cell.length_b   1.000
_cell.length_c   1.000
_cell.angle_alpha   90.00
_cell.angle_beta   90.00
_cell.angle_gamma   90.00
#
_symmetry.space_group_name_H-M   'P 1'
#
loop_
_entity.id
_entity.type
_entity.pdbx_description
1 polymer ?
#
loop_
_entity_poly.entity_id
_entity_poly.type
_entity_poly.pdbx_seq_one_letter_code
_entity_poly.pdbx_strand_id
1 'polypeptide(L)'
;MYNVEIETTTELTPDLLNCLLDIHQQIPEFDKPYPESEYQLRLNHKPVLIMFIKVEGELAGFKLGYELNDSTFYSWLGGVIPEYRNLGLAQHMLQAQEAWARECGYQYIEVKTLNQFSSMLAMLTASRYKIINVAQTLDNIEYNKISLQKSLTKAM
;
A
#
# COMPACT_ATOMS: atom_id res chain seq x y z
N MET A 1 -14.85 5.56 -20.82
CA MET A 1 -13.91 4.62 -20.18
C MET A 1 -12.57 5.30 -19.98
N TYR A 2 -12.05 5.24 -18.75
CA TYR A 2 -10.77 5.87 -18.45
C TYR A 2 -9.63 4.96 -18.85
N ASN A 3 -8.55 5.56 -19.36
CA ASN A 3 -7.30 4.85 -19.60
C ASN A 3 -6.50 4.85 -18.30
N VAL A 4 -6.34 3.65 -17.72
CA VAL A 4 -5.65 3.47 -16.45
C VAL A 4 -4.36 2.69 -16.68
N GLU A 5 -3.25 3.23 -16.19
CA GLU A 5 -1.94 2.59 -16.31
C GLU A 5 -1.29 2.46 -14.95
N ILE A 6 -0.65 1.32 -14.71
CA ILE A 6 0.17 1.10 -13.52
C ILE A 6 1.63 1.00 -13.94
N GLU A 7 2.47 1.81 -13.31
CA GLU A 7 3.92 1.77 -13.47
C GLU A 7 4.55 1.25 -12.20
N THR A 8 5.47 0.31 -12.31
CA THR A 8 6.13 -0.28 -11.15
C THR A 8 7.64 -0.24 -11.29
N THR A 9 8.31 -0.16 -10.16
CA THR A 9 9.77 -0.30 -10.09
C THR A 9 10.13 -0.99 -8.78
N THR A 10 11.27 -1.67 -8.78
CA THR A 10 11.79 -2.39 -7.62
C THR A 10 13.02 -1.71 -7.02
N GLU A 11 13.30 -0.48 -7.45
CA GLU A 11 14.46 0.28 -7.01
C GLU A 11 14.06 1.69 -6.64
N LEU A 12 14.46 2.13 -5.44
CA LEU A 12 14.24 3.52 -5.01
C LEU A 12 15.34 4.40 -5.58
N THR A 13 14.96 5.42 -6.35
CA THR A 13 15.88 6.44 -6.85
C THR A 13 15.53 7.78 -6.22
N PRO A 14 16.46 8.76 -6.24
CA PRO A 14 16.14 10.11 -5.72
C PRO A 14 14.92 10.73 -6.39
N ASP A 15 14.77 10.55 -7.70
CA ASP A 15 13.62 11.08 -8.43
C ASP A 15 12.31 10.44 -7.97
N LEU A 16 12.31 9.13 -7.75
CA LEU A 16 11.14 8.43 -7.25
C LEU A 16 10.79 8.83 -5.83
N LEU A 17 11.80 9.04 -4.99
CA LEU A 17 11.57 9.52 -3.63
C LEU A 17 10.89 10.89 -3.64
N ASN A 18 11.34 11.79 -4.50
CA ASN A 18 10.71 13.10 -4.66
C ASN A 18 9.27 12.98 -5.13
N CYS A 19 8.98 12.09 -6.08
CA CYS A 19 7.62 11.83 -6.52
C CYS A 19 6.74 11.33 -5.38
N LEU A 20 7.26 10.45 -4.54
CA LEU A 20 6.52 9.93 -3.39
C LEU A 20 6.21 11.02 -2.38
N LEU A 21 7.19 11.86 -2.08
CA LEU A 21 6.99 12.96 -1.15
C LEU A 21 5.96 13.97 -1.67
N ASP A 22 5.99 14.25 -2.98
CA ASP A 22 5.03 15.15 -3.62
C ASP A 22 3.61 14.60 -3.58
N ILE A 23 3.42 13.31 -3.91
CA ILE A 23 2.09 12.72 -3.93
C ILE A 23 1.51 12.60 -2.52
N HIS A 24 2.33 12.37 -1.51
CA HIS A 24 1.87 12.32 -0.12
C HIS A 24 1.22 13.63 0.30
N GLN A 25 1.73 14.77 -0.17
CA GLN A 25 1.18 16.07 0.16
C GLN A 25 -0.22 16.29 -0.42
N GLN A 26 -0.58 15.54 -1.47
CA GLN A 26 -1.88 15.65 -2.12
C GLN A 26 -2.93 14.71 -1.54
N ILE A 27 -2.55 13.89 -0.56
CA ILE A 27 -3.46 12.91 0.05
C ILE A 27 -3.66 13.28 1.51
N PRO A 28 -4.90 13.69 1.91
CA PRO A 28 -5.16 14.21 3.26
C PRO A 28 -4.84 13.24 4.40
N GLU A 29 -4.95 11.94 4.16
CA GLU A 29 -4.68 10.92 5.18
C GLU A 29 -3.21 10.90 5.60
N PHE A 30 -2.31 11.50 4.81
CA PHE A 30 -0.90 11.61 5.13
C PHE A 30 -0.56 12.99 5.70
N ASP A 31 -1.34 13.44 6.69
CA ASP A 31 -1.14 14.74 7.33
C ASP A 31 0.19 14.83 8.10
N LYS A 32 0.73 13.68 8.50
CA LYS A 32 2.03 13.58 9.15
C LYS A 32 2.92 12.61 8.37
N PRO A 33 3.48 13.06 7.24
CA PRO A 33 4.31 12.18 6.42
C PRO A 33 5.57 11.76 7.17
N TYR A 34 6.07 10.57 6.83
CA TYR A 34 7.36 10.12 7.35
C TYR A 34 8.48 11.01 6.80
N PRO A 35 9.56 11.20 7.56
CA PRO A 35 10.73 11.91 7.03
C PRO A 35 11.40 11.10 5.92
N GLU A 36 12.13 11.78 5.04
CA GLU A 36 12.85 11.15 3.93
C GLU A 36 13.72 9.98 4.38
N SER A 37 14.36 10.12 5.55
CA SER A 37 15.22 9.08 6.11
C SER A 37 14.48 7.77 6.37
N GLU A 38 13.20 7.84 6.74
CA GLU A 38 12.41 6.65 7.01
C GLU A 38 12.14 5.86 5.71
N TYR A 39 11.89 6.57 4.60
CA TYR A 39 11.73 5.91 3.29
C TYR A 39 13.02 5.22 2.88
N GLN A 40 14.15 5.88 3.06
CA GLN A 40 15.45 5.31 2.73
C GLN A 40 15.75 4.09 3.58
N LEU A 41 15.45 4.16 4.88
CA LEU A 41 15.69 3.07 5.80
C LEU A 41 14.87 1.82 5.44
N ARG A 42 13.59 2.01 5.13
CA ARG A 42 12.68 0.89 4.84
C ARG A 42 12.84 0.34 3.42
N LEU A 43 13.18 1.19 2.46
CA LEU A 43 13.17 0.81 1.04
C LEU A 43 14.55 0.50 0.48
N ASN A 44 15.61 0.69 1.24
CA ASN A 44 16.96 0.31 0.84
C ASN A 44 17.32 -1.08 1.37
N HIS A 45 18.16 -1.80 0.63
CA HIS A 45 18.77 -3.06 1.05
C HIS A 45 17.80 -4.25 1.24
N LYS A 46 16.60 -4.17 0.67
CA LYS A 46 15.65 -5.28 0.67
C LYS A 46 14.78 -5.20 -0.57
N PRO A 47 14.13 -6.31 -0.96
CA PRO A 47 13.19 -6.27 -2.08
C PRO A 47 12.06 -5.29 -1.79
N VAL A 48 11.80 -4.40 -2.74
CA VAL A 48 10.73 -3.39 -2.64
C VAL A 48 9.90 -3.37 -3.90
N LEU A 49 8.68 -2.86 -3.79
CA LEU A 49 7.85 -2.55 -4.94
C LEU A 49 7.30 -1.14 -4.77
N ILE A 50 7.55 -0.30 -5.75
CA ILE A 50 7.02 1.07 -5.81
C ILE A 50 6.08 1.12 -6.99
N MET A 51 4.83 1.51 -6.76
CA MET A 51 3.78 1.49 -7.77
C MET A 51 3.14 2.86 -7.85
N PHE A 52 2.94 3.33 -9.09
CA PHE A 52 2.13 4.52 -9.36
C PHE A 52 1.01 4.14 -10.31
N ILE A 53 -0.17 4.71 -10.09
CA ILE A 53 -1.31 4.53 -10.99
C ILE A 53 -1.65 5.87 -11.62
N LYS A 54 -1.86 5.85 -12.93
CA LYS A 54 -2.19 7.04 -13.73
C LYS A 54 -3.55 6.87 -14.40
N VAL A 55 -4.29 7.95 -14.44
CA VAL A 55 -5.58 8.02 -15.15
C VAL A 55 -5.42 9.06 -16.25
N GLU A 56 -5.62 8.66 -17.51
CA GLU A 56 -5.44 9.53 -18.68
C GLU A 56 -4.06 10.21 -18.66
N GLY A 57 -3.03 9.47 -18.25
CA GLY A 57 -1.66 9.95 -18.19
C GLY A 57 -1.30 10.78 -16.98
N GLU A 58 -2.26 11.08 -16.10
CA GLU A 58 -2.02 11.89 -14.90
C GLU A 58 -1.90 11.03 -13.65
N LEU A 59 -0.98 11.40 -12.77
CA LEU A 59 -0.74 10.67 -11.53
C LEU A 59 -1.95 10.75 -10.63
N ALA A 60 -2.48 9.59 -10.24
CA ALA A 60 -3.70 9.49 -9.45
C ALA A 60 -3.51 8.82 -8.09
N GLY A 61 -2.48 7.98 -7.94
CA GLY A 61 -2.24 7.27 -6.69
C GLY A 61 -0.91 6.55 -6.67
N PHE A 62 -0.62 5.93 -5.55
CA PHE A 62 0.62 5.20 -5.36
C PHE A 62 0.42 4.04 -4.39
N LYS A 63 1.37 3.10 -4.39
CA LYS A 63 1.41 2.01 -3.42
C LYS A 63 2.85 1.57 -3.23
N LEU A 64 3.25 1.37 -1.96
CA LEU A 64 4.61 0.97 -1.60
C LEU A 64 4.57 -0.29 -0.76
N GLY A 65 5.54 -1.15 -0.97
CA GLY A 65 5.74 -2.28 -0.10
C GLY A 65 7.17 -2.78 -0.11
N TYR A 66 7.50 -3.60 0.86
CA TYR A 66 8.83 -4.20 0.97
C TYR A 66 8.74 -5.57 1.65
N GLU A 67 9.79 -6.36 1.46
CA GLU A 67 9.86 -7.67 2.09
C GLU A 67 9.96 -7.54 3.61
N LEU A 68 9.03 -8.18 4.31
CA LEU A 68 9.05 -8.25 5.77
C LEU A 68 9.93 -9.41 6.26
N ASN A 69 9.80 -10.55 5.59
CA ASN A 69 10.63 -11.72 5.80
C ASN A 69 10.55 -12.60 4.53
N ASP A 70 11.19 -13.75 4.53
CA ASP A 70 11.28 -14.61 3.35
C ASP A 70 9.92 -15.03 2.78
N SER A 71 8.87 -15.09 3.60
CA SER A 71 7.56 -15.56 3.18
C SER A 71 6.52 -14.46 3.04
N THR A 72 6.78 -13.26 3.56
CA THR A 72 5.75 -12.21 3.68
C THR A 72 6.22 -10.89 3.07
N PHE A 73 5.40 -10.36 2.17
CA PHE A 73 5.56 -9.02 1.63
C PHE A 73 4.67 -8.06 2.41
N TYR A 74 5.20 -6.92 2.84
CA TYR A 74 4.48 -5.92 3.61
C TYR A 74 4.06 -4.77 2.71
N SER A 75 2.74 -4.56 2.58
CA SER A 75 2.17 -3.43 1.87
C SER A 75 2.13 -2.24 2.85
N TRP A 76 3.14 -1.38 2.76
CA TRP A 76 3.39 -0.35 3.78
C TRP A 76 2.48 0.86 3.64
N LEU A 77 2.49 1.52 2.48
CA LEU A 77 1.73 2.74 2.26
C LEU A 77 1.01 2.67 0.91
N GLY A 78 -0.11 3.36 0.82
CA GLY A 78 -0.84 3.50 -0.43
C GLY A 78 -1.91 4.55 -0.28
N GLY A 79 -2.26 5.19 -1.39
CA GLY A 79 -3.31 6.20 -1.38
C GLY A 79 -3.68 6.64 -2.78
N VAL A 80 -4.86 7.24 -2.87
CA VAL A 80 -5.40 7.79 -4.11
C VAL A 80 -5.68 9.27 -3.88
N ILE A 81 -5.24 10.11 -4.81
CA ILE A 81 -5.51 11.55 -4.78
C ILE A 81 -7.03 11.74 -4.81
N PRO A 82 -7.59 12.63 -3.95
CA PRO A 82 -9.05 12.74 -3.80
C PRO A 82 -9.84 12.90 -5.09
N GLU A 83 -9.32 13.63 -6.08
CA GLU A 83 -9.97 13.85 -7.37
C GLU A 83 -10.23 12.55 -8.14
N TYR A 84 -9.45 11.51 -7.87
CA TYR A 84 -9.50 10.24 -8.60
C TYR A 84 -10.14 9.11 -7.77
N ARG A 85 -10.75 9.42 -6.65
CA ARG A 85 -11.42 8.43 -5.81
C ARG A 85 -12.71 7.92 -6.45
N ASN A 86 -13.18 6.77 -5.98
CA ASN A 86 -14.40 6.10 -6.46
C ASN A 86 -14.30 5.58 -7.90
N LEU A 87 -13.07 5.37 -8.39
CA LEU A 87 -12.79 4.77 -9.69
C LEU A 87 -12.25 3.34 -9.56
N GLY A 88 -12.18 2.79 -8.34
CA GLY A 88 -11.65 1.46 -8.11
C GLY A 88 -10.12 1.36 -8.15
N LEU A 89 -9.42 2.49 -8.08
CA LEU A 89 -7.96 2.50 -8.25
C LEU A 89 -7.23 1.81 -7.10
N ALA A 90 -7.67 2.00 -5.85
CA ALA A 90 -7.05 1.37 -4.70
C ALA A 90 -7.09 -0.16 -4.81
N GLN A 91 -8.25 -0.70 -5.20
CA GLN A 91 -8.40 -2.14 -5.39
C GLN A 91 -7.57 -2.64 -6.57
N HIS A 92 -7.52 -1.86 -7.65
CA HIS A 92 -6.70 -2.20 -8.82
C HIS A 92 -5.23 -2.33 -8.44
N MET A 93 -4.70 -1.37 -7.66
CA MET A 93 -3.31 -1.42 -7.19
C MET A 93 -3.08 -2.58 -6.22
N LEU A 94 -4.04 -2.85 -5.35
CA LEU A 94 -3.94 -3.96 -4.41
C LEU A 94 -3.82 -5.29 -5.15
N GLN A 95 -4.66 -5.51 -6.15
CA GLN A 95 -4.64 -6.73 -6.96
C GLN A 95 -3.31 -6.87 -7.73
N ALA A 96 -2.81 -5.77 -8.27
CA ALA A 96 -1.54 -5.76 -8.98
C ALA A 96 -0.38 -6.09 -8.04
N GLN A 97 -0.39 -5.55 -6.84
CA GLN A 97 0.62 -5.84 -5.84
C GLN A 97 0.57 -7.31 -5.39
N GLU A 98 -0.62 -7.86 -5.22
CA GLU A 98 -0.80 -9.27 -4.87
C GLU A 98 -0.25 -10.18 -5.96
N ALA A 99 -0.54 -9.88 -7.22
CA ALA A 99 -0.05 -10.65 -8.35
C ALA A 99 1.48 -10.63 -8.42
N TRP A 100 2.06 -9.46 -8.24
CA TRP A 100 3.51 -9.30 -8.23
C TRP A 100 4.15 -10.09 -7.09
N ALA A 101 3.60 -9.97 -5.89
CA ALA A 101 4.12 -10.67 -4.72
C ALA A 101 4.03 -12.19 -4.88
N ARG A 102 2.94 -12.68 -5.47
CA ARG A 102 2.77 -14.11 -5.76
C ARG A 102 3.82 -14.59 -6.75
N GLU A 103 4.08 -13.84 -7.80
CA GLU A 103 5.09 -14.18 -8.79
C GLU A 103 6.50 -14.20 -8.19
N CYS A 104 6.76 -13.34 -7.22
CA CYS A 104 8.04 -13.31 -6.51
C CYS A 104 8.21 -14.46 -5.51
N GLY A 105 7.15 -15.24 -5.28
CA GLY A 105 7.21 -16.40 -4.39
C GLY A 105 6.81 -16.14 -2.95
N TYR A 106 6.30 -14.95 -2.63
CA TYR A 106 5.80 -14.67 -1.29
C TYR A 106 4.53 -15.47 -1.02
N GLN A 107 4.42 -16.03 0.18
CA GLN A 107 3.26 -16.80 0.58
C GLN A 107 2.16 -15.94 1.16
N TYR A 108 2.52 -14.80 1.72
CA TYR A 108 1.60 -13.88 2.39
C TYR A 108 1.87 -12.45 2.01
N ILE A 109 0.80 -11.64 2.06
CA ILE A 109 0.90 -10.18 2.03
C ILE A 109 0.24 -9.64 3.30
N GLU A 110 0.91 -8.70 3.96
CA GLU A 110 0.44 -8.10 5.19
C GLU A 110 0.23 -6.60 5.01
N VAL A 111 -0.85 -6.09 5.60
CA VAL A 111 -1.22 -4.67 5.53
C VAL A 111 -1.57 -4.21 6.93
N LYS A 112 -1.21 -2.98 7.28
CA LYS A 112 -1.67 -2.33 8.51
C LYS A 112 -2.49 -1.11 8.16
N THR A 113 -3.57 -0.90 8.90
CA THR A 113 -4.43 0.27 8.74
C THR A 113 -4.95 0.70 10.10
N LEU A 114 -5.56 1.88 10.17
CA LEU A 114 -6.14 2.38 11.40
C LEU A 114 -7.65 2.06 11.44
N ASN A 115 -8.17 1.86 12.65
CA ASN A 115 -9.57 1.55 12.84
C ASN A 115 -10.51 2.60 12.23
N GLN A 116 -10.07 3.87 12.21
CA GLN A 116 -10.87 4.95 11.63
C GLN A 116 -11.05 4.84 10.11
N PHE A 117 -10.21 4.10 9.41
CA PHE A 117 -10.27 3.97 7.95
C PHE A 117 -11.21 2.83 7.55
N SER A 118 -12.52 3.03 7.78
CA SER A 118 -13.52 1.99 7.56
C SER A 118 -13.62 1.51 6.11
N SER A 119 -13.42 2.41 5.15
CA SER A 119 -13.45 2.04 3.72
C SER A 119 -12.30 1.11 3.36
N MET A 120 -11.11 1.37 3.91
CA MET A 120 -9.95 0.51 3.71
C MET A 120 -10.16 -0.86 4.34
N LEU A 121 -10.68 -0.90 5.57
CA LEU A 121 -10.99 -2.16 6.26
C LEU A 121 -12.01 -2.97 5.47
N ALA A 122 -13.06 -2.33 4.96
CA ALA A 122 -14.09 -3.02 4.18
C ALA A 122 -13.50 -3.60 2.89
N MET A 123 -12.66 -2.85 2.21
CA MET A 123 -11.99 -3.32 0.99
C MET A 123 -11.09 -4.53 1.28
N LEU A 124 -10.29 -4.45 2.33
CA LEU A 124 -9.36 -5.52 2.68
C LEU A 124 -10.10 -6.79 3.08
N THR A 125 -11.14 -6.67 3.92
CA THR A 125 -11.90 -7.86 4.35
C THR A 125 -12.67 -8.47 3.19
N ALA A 126 -13.24 -7.65 2.29
CA ALA A 126 -13.89 -8.14 1.08
C ALA A 126 -12.89 -8.82 0.14
N SER A 127 -11.64 -8.43 0.16
CA SER A 127 -10.55 -9.01 -0.64
C SER A 127 -9.89 -10.22 0.05
N ARG A 128 -10.51 -10.73 1.11
CA ARG A 128 -10.10 -11.95 1.84
C ARG A 128 -8.90 -11.75 2.75
N TYR A 129 -8.60 -10.53 3.14
CA TYR A 129 -7.62 -10.28 4.20
C TYR A 129 -8.24 -10.63 5.54
N LYS A 130 -7.45 -11.23 6.42
CA LYS A 130 -7.88 -11.62 7.76
C LYS A 130 -7.15 -10.77 8.78
N ILE A 131 -7.87 -10.34 9.82
CA ILE A 131 -7.27 -9.59 10.91
C ILE A 131 -6.40 -10.56 11.72
N ILE A 132 -5.13 -10.21 11.90
CA ILE A 132 -4.20 -11.04 12.66
C ILE A 132 -3.77 -10.38 13.96
N ASN A 133 -3.95 -9.07 14.09
CA ASN A 133 -3.58 -8.35 15.30
C ASN A 133 -4.27 -7.00 15.37
N VAL A 134 -4.57 -6.55 16.60
CA VAL A 134 -5.07 -5.20 16.86
C VAL A 134 -4.22 -4.60 17.98
N ALA A 135 -3.51 -3.52 17.67
CA ALA A 135 -2.73 -2.78 18.66
C ALA A 135 -3.59 -1.63 19.18
N GLN A 136 -4.01 -1.72 20.43
CA GLN A 136 -4.87 -0.71 21.05
C GLN A 136 -4.09 0.53 21.42
N THR A 137 -4.72 1.69 21.19
CA THR A 137 -4.23 2.97 21.71
C THR A 137 -5.03 3.34 22.95
N LEU A 138 -4.34 3.90 23.95
CA LEU A 138 -4.97 4.22 25.22
C LEU A 138 -6.00 5.34 25.13
N ASP A 139 -5.83 6.25 24.16
CA ASP A 139 -6.60 7.49 24.12
C ASP A 139 -7.84 7.43 23.22
N ASN A 140 -7.80 6.65 22.14
CA ASN A 140 -8.88 6.65 21.16
C ASN A 140 -8.86 5.39 20.31
N ILE A 141 -9.97 4.65 20.31
CA ILE A 141 -10.10 3.42 19.54
C ILE A 141 -9.98 3.66 18.02
N GLU A 142 -10.27 4.88 17.56
CA GLU A 142 -10.11 5.23 16.15
C GLU A 142 -8.66 5.08 15.67
N TYR A 143 -7.70 5.21 16.57
CA TYR A 143 -6.27 5.08 16.27
C TYR A 143 -5.73 3.68 16.51
N ASN A 144 -6.57 2.71 16.85
CA ASN A 144 -6.14 1.32 16.96
C ASN A 144 -5.56 0.88 15.61
N LYS A 145 -4.37 0.31 15.65
CA LYS A 145 -3.70 -0.20 14.44
C LYS A 145 -4.11 -1.65 14.22
N ILE A 146 -4.64 -1.91 13.05
CA ILE A 146 -5.14 -3.23 12.68
C ILE A 146 -4.19 -3.82 11.64
N SER A 147 -3.69 -5.02 11.93
CA SER A 147 -2.83 -5.76 11.00
C SER A 147 -3.66 -6.88 10.36
N LEU A 148 -3.61 -6.95 9.03
CA LEU A 148 -4.33 -7.94 8.26
C LEU A 148 -3.36 -8.70 7.36
N GLN A 149 -3.70 -9.94 7.05
CA GLN A 149 -2.87 -10.79 6.23
C GLN A 149 -3.72 -11.58 5.25
N LYS A 150 -3.20 -11.80 4.05
CA LYS A 150 -3.83 -12.63 3.04
C LYS A 150 -2.85 -13.69 2.57
N SER A 151 -3.33 -14.93 2.43
CA SER A 151 -2.55 -15.99 1.82
C SER A 151 -2.54 -15.80 0.30
N LEU A 152 -1.35 -15.83 -0.28
CA LEU A 152 -1.17 -15.73 -1.73
C LEU A 152 -1.05 -17.10 -2.39
N THR A 153 -0.93 -18.16 -1.58
CA THR A 153 -0.87 -19.52 -2.11
C THR A 153 -2.28 -19.98 -2.43
N LYS A 154 -2.40 -20.74 -3.53
CA LYS A 154 -3.70 -21.33 -3.87
C LYS A 154 -4.02 -22.43 -2.88
N ALA A 155 -5.24 -22.42 -2.36
CA ALA A 155 -5.76 -23.55 -1.60
C ALA A 155 -5.86 -24.75 -2.55
N MET A 156 -5.28 -25.86 -2.12
CA MET A 156 -5.39 -27.11 -2.87
C MET A 156 -6.52 -27.95 -2.34
#